data_2da7b68ac5726c65f954c6fb0856c7be
#
_entry.id   2da7b68ac5726c65f954c6fb0856c7be
#
_cell.length_a   1.000
_cell.length_b   1.000
_cell.length_c   1.000
_cell.angle_alpha   90.00
_cell.angle_beta   90.00
_cell.angle_gamma   90.00
#
_symmetry.space_group_name_H-M   'P 1'
#
loop_
_entity.id
_entity.type
_entity.pdbx_description
1 polymer ?
#
loop_
_entity_poly.entity_id
_entity_poly.type
_entity_poly.pdbx_seq_one_letter_code
_entity_poly.pdbx_strand_id
1 'polypeptide(L)'
;YSRGRDYEDGRLRGILTYRLFPEFRISGSGGWETNNYQSLDNEGQSTYGYGLDWTPTERTQVSGFQERRFFGNGHNVLISHRFPLSSIRYTDIRDISLFPNQSSTVGLGTVYDQYFDQFATLIPDLAARAAYVNSLLNQAGIAPNAQAVSDYAAQRPRVQRRQALTYVLFGARNSLTLVAARNEYQALTVFGQNAAIAGEDY
;
A
#
# COMPACT_ATOMS: atom_id res chain seq x y z
N TYR A 1 19.52 9.93 28.13
CA TYR A 1 19.56 8.76 27.23
C TYR A 1 18.15 8.24 27.11
N SER A 2 17.47 8.55 26.00
CA SER A 2 16.18 7.95 25.63
C SER A 2 16.48 6.57 25.06
N ARG A 3 16.18 5.50 25.78
CA ARG A 3 16.17 4.14 25.23
C ARG A 3 14.99 4.05 24.26
N GLY A 4 15.30 4.02 22.97
CA GLY A 4 14.31 3.65 21.95
C GLY A 4 13.80 2.25 22.23
N ARG A 5 12.51 2.01 22.03
CA ARG A 5 11.92 0.67 22.14
C ARG A 5 12.30 -0.11 20.88
N ASP A 6 12.91 -1.28 21.05
CA ASP A 6 13.18 -2.19 19.94
C ASP A 6 11.89 -2.91 19.58
N TYR A 7 11.53 -2.89 18.29
CA TYR A 7 10.38 -3.59 17.75
C TYR A 7 10.85 -4.83 16.99
N GLU A 8 10.26 -5.97 17.33
CA GLU A 8 10.52 -7.24 16.68
C GLU A 8 9.25 -7.70 15.95
N ASP A 9 9.43 -8.20 14.73
CA ASP A 9 8.37 -8.75 13.88
C ASP A 9 8.87 -10.00 13.19
N GLY A 10 8.14 -11.09 13.35
CA GLY A 10 8.38 -12.37 12.68
C GLY A 10 7.09 -12.84 11.99
N ARG A 11 7.17 -13.20 10.71
CA ARG A 11 6.01 -13.64 9.94
C ARG A 11 6.33 -14.85 9.07
N LEU A 12 5.52 -15.90 9.21
CA LEU A 12 5.47 -17.04 8.31
C LEU A 12 4.11 -17.04 7.60
N ARG A 13 4.12 -17.10 6.26
CA ARG A 13 2.90 -17.04 5.45
C ARG A 13 2.97 -18.00 4.27
N GLY A 14 1.96 -18.84 4.13
CA GLY A 14 1.70 -19.63 2.93
C GLY A 14 0.56 -19.01 2.11
N ILE A 15 0.69 -18.99 0.78
CA ILE A 15 -0.35 -18.51 -0.14
C ILE A 15 -0.60 -19.61 -1.16
N LEU A 16 -1.87 -19.98 -1.32
CA LEU A 16 -2.33 -20.86 -2.38
C LEU A 16 -3.17 -20.03 -3.37
N THR A 17 -2.79 -20.07 -4.64
CA THR A 17 -3.52 -19.40 -5.71
C THR A 17 -4.06 -20.44 -6.69
N TYR A 18 -5.36 -20.36 -6.98
CA TYR A 18 -6.03 -21.22 -7.94
C TYR A 18 -6.61 -20.38 -9.09
N ARG A 19 -6.28 -20.76 -10.31
CA ARG A 19 -6.80 -20.14 -11.53
C ARG A 19 -8.08 -20.86 -11.94
N LEU A 20 -9.22 -20.19 -11.79
CA LEU A 20 -10.52 -20.71 -12.21
C LEU A 20 -10.70 -20.59 -13.74
N PHE A 21 -10.29 -19.43 -14.29
CA PHE A 21 -10.29 -19.13 -15.71
C PHE A 21 -9.02 -18.39 -16.06
N PRO A 22 -8.64 -18.26 -17.35
CA PRO A 22 -7.46 -17.47 -17.76
C PRO A 22 -7.47 -16.05 -17.16
N GLU A 23 -8.65 -15.44 -17.06
CA GLU A 23 -8.84 -14.07 -16.60
C GLU A 23 -9.14 -13.95 -15.11
N PHE A 24 -9.38 -15.09 -14.40
CA PHE A 24 -9.83 -15.05 -13.01
C PHE A 24 -9.07 -16.02 -12.11
N ARG A 25 -8.48 -15.48 -11.06
CA ARG A 25 -7.75 -16.22 -10.03
C ARG A 25 -8.30 -15.88 -8.66
N ILE A 26 -8.33 -16.88 -7.80
CA ILE A 26 -8.60 -16.74 -6.37
C ILE A 26 -7.38 -17.16 -5.58
N SER A 27 -7.19 -16.57 -4.43
CA SER A 27 -6.11 -16.91 -3.53
C SER A 27 -6.59 -17.02 -2.10
N GLY A 28 -5.99 -17.95 -1.37
CA GLY A 28 -6.13 -18.09 0.07
C GLY A 28 -4.77 -18.03 0.73
N SER A 29 -4.67 -17.42 1.90
CA SER A 29 -3.46 -17.43 2.69
C SER A 29 -3.73 -17.87 4.12
N GLY A 30 -2.73 -18.51 4.72
CA GLY A 30 -2.68 -18.84 6.13
C GLY A 30 -1.26 -18.70 6.64
N GLY A 31 -1.11 -18.30 7.89
CA GLY A 31 0.19 -18.06 8.45
C GLY A 31 0.17 -17.81 9.94
N TRP A 32 1.34 -17.45 10.43
CA TRP A 32 1.56 -17.09 11.81
C TRP A 32 2.44 -15.86 11.87
N GLU A 33 2.09 -14.89 12.71
CA GLU A 33 2.93 -13.73 12.98
C GLU A 33 3.17 -13.56 14.48
N THR A 34 4.38 -13.11 14.82
CA THR A 34 4.79 -12.78 16.19
C THR A 34 5.28 -11.35 16.19
N ASN A 35 4.85 -10.56 17.15
CA ASN A 35 5.31 -9.18 17.30
C ASN A 35 5.18 -8.70 18.74
N ASN A 36 5.93 -7.63 19.07
CA ASN A 36 5.89 -6.95 20.37
C ASN A 36 5.29 -5.53 20.27
N TYR A 37 4.40 -5.28 19.30
CA TYR A 37 3.85 -3.93 19.07
C TYR A 37 2.86 -3.48 20.12
N GLN A 38 2.06 -4.42 20.65
CA GLN A 38 0.97 -4.14 21.59
C GLN A 38 1.34 -4.51 23.02
N SER A 39 2.30 -5.41 23.23
CA SER A 39 2.80 -5.80 24.56
C SER A 39 4.32 -5.68 24.65
N LEU A 40 4.89 -5.89 25.86
CA LEU A 40 6.34 -5.96 26.06
C LEU A 40 6.89 -7.33 25.64
N ASP A 41 6.04 -8.35 25.61
CA ASP A 41 6.37 -9.71 25.21
C ASP A 41 5.94 -9.94 23.75
N ASN A 42 6.62 -10.86 23.09
CA ASN A 42 6.26 -11.30 21.75
C ASN A 42 4.97 -12.11 21.80
N GLU A 43 3.90 -11.57 21.22
CA GLU A 43 2.63 -12.26 21.07
C GLU A 43 2.53 -12.87 19.69
N GLY A 44 2.14 -14.17 19.65
CA GLY A 44 1.94 -14.91 18.42
C GLY A 44 0.47 -15.01 18.04
N GLN A 45 0.14 -14.76 16.77
CA GLN A 45 -1.23 -14.86 16.27
C GLN A 45 -1.29 -15.52 14.90
N SER A 46 -2.33 -16.34 14.69
CA SER A 46 -2.63 -16.88 13.36
C SER A 46 -3.17 -15.81 12.44
N THR A 47 -2.73 -15.86 11.19
CA THR A 47 -3.22 -14.98 10.12
C THR A 47 -3.91 -15.81 9.05
N TYR A 48 -4.96 -15.28 8.47
CA TYR A 48 -5.63 -15.89 7.32
C TYR A 48 -6.19 -14.80 6.42
N GLY A 49 -6.23 -15.11 5.13
CA GLY A 49 -6.69 -14.16 4.14
C GLY A 49 -7.19 -14.81 2.88
N TYR A 50 -7.86 -14.02 2.09
CA TYR A 50 -8.37 -14.41 0.77
C TYR A 50 -8.24 -13.24 -0.20
N GLY A 51 -8.14 -13.59 -1.47
CA GLY A 51 -8.00 -12.61 -2.52
C GLY A 51 -8.54 -13.09 -3.84
N LEU A 52 -8.71 -12.13 -4.72
CA LEU A 52 -9.10 -12.36 -6.10
C LEU A 52 -8.30 -11.47 -7.04
N ASP A 53 -8.02 -11.99 -8.23
CA ASP A 53 -7.47 -11.26 -9.36
C ASP A 53 -8.35 -11.51 -10.57
N TRP A 54 -8.87 -10.46 -11.17
CA TRP A 54 -9.75 -10.52 -12.31
C TRP A 54 -9.30 -9.55 -13.40
N THR A 55 -9.02 -10.08 -14.56
CA THR A 55 -8.60 -9.33 -15.75
C THR A 55 -9.57 -9.60 -16.91
N PRO A 56 -10.81 -9.07 -16.85
CA PRO A 56 -11.85 -9.36 -17.84
C PRO A 56 -11.46 -8.94 -19.26
N THR A 57 -10.54 -8.02 -19.38
CA THR A 57 -9.96 -7.58 -20.65
C THR A 57 -8.49 -7.20 -20.43
N GLU A 58 -7.68 -7.12 -21.47
CA GLU A 58 -6.29 -6.62 -21.41
C GLU A 58 -6.16 -5.17 -20.89
N ARG A 59 -7.29 -4.46 -20.83
CA ARG A 59 -7.36 -3.06 -20.40
C ARG A 59 -7.93 -2.88 -19.00
N THR A 60 -8.50 -3.94 -18.41
CA THR A 60 -9.15 -3.88 -17.10
C THR A 60 -8.52 -4.86 -16.15
N GLN A 61 -8.12 -4.37 -15.01
CA GLN A 61 -7.58 -5.17 -13.92
C GLN A 61 -8.33 -4.82 -12.63
N VAL A 62 -8.79 -5.84 -11.95
CA VAL A 62 -9.36 -5.75 -10.61
C VAL A 62 -8.65 -6.76 -9.74
N SER A 63 -8.01 -6.32 -8.68
CA SER A 63 -7.43 -7.21 -7.68
C SER A 63 -7.82 -6.77 -6.29
N GLY A 64 -8.06 -7.74 -5.44
CA GLY A 64 -8.40 -7.51 -4.05
C GLY A 64 -7.83 -8.62 -3.19
N PHE A 65 -7.25 -8.26 -2.07
CA PHE A 65 -6.78 -9.19 -1.06
C PHE A 65 -7.15 -8.65 0.32
N GLN A 66 -7.72 -9.49 1.17
CA GLN A 66 -8.03 -9.19 2.56
C GLN A 66 -7.39 -10.24 3.45
N GLU A 67 -6.80 -9.79 4.55
CA GLU A 67 -6.15 -10.66 5.52
C GLU A 67 -6.45 -10.20 6.94
N ARG A 68 -6.78 -11.15 7.81
CA ARG A 68 -6.90 -10.89 9.24
C ARG A 68 -5.54 -11.01 9.90
N ARG A 69 -5.14 -9.95 10.59
CA ARG A 69 -3.86 -9.81 11.28
C ARG A 69 -4.08 -9.32 12.71
N PHE A 70 -2.99 -9.18 13.50
CA PHE A 70 -3.06 -8.71 14.89
C PHE A 70 -3.75 -7.36 15.08
N PHE A 71 -3.69 -6.46 14.09
CA PHE A 71 -4.36 -5.15 14.11
C PHE A 71 -5.78 -5.17 13.52
N GLY A 72 -6.33 -6.34 13.25
CA GLY A 72 -7.62 -6.55 12.59
C GLY A 72 -7.49 -6.85 11.09
N ASN A 73 -8.43 -6.36 10.29
CA ASN A 73 -8.46 -6.63 8.85
C ASN A 73 -7.56 -5.66 8.09
N GLY A 74 -6.48 -6.20 7.49
CA GLY A 74 -5.73 -5.53 6.44
C GLY A 74 -6.34 -5.82 5.08
N HIS A 75 -6.24 -4.90 4.13
CA HIS A 75 -6.69 -5.12 2.76
C HIS A 75 -5.86 -4.34 1.76
N ASN A 76 -5.86 -4.85 0.53
CA ASN A 76 -5.29 -4.19 -0.63
C ASN A 76 -6.25 -4.39 -1.80
N VAL A 77 -6.76 -3.29 -2.35
CA VAL A 77 -7.67 -3.27 -3.49
C VAL A 77 -7.06 -2.42 -4.58
N LEU A 78 -7.02 -2.95 -5.80
CA LEU A 78 -6.60 -2.24 -7.00
C LEU A 78 -7.67 -2.42 -8.06
N ILE A 79 -8.13 -1.32 -8.63
CA ILE A 79 -8.99 -1.29 -9.80
C ILE A 79 -8.35 -0.38 -10.82
N SER A 80 -8.10 -0.87 -12.02
CA SER A 80 -7.56 -0.06 -13.11
C SER A 80 -8.26 -0.37 -14.43
N HIS A 81 -8.49 0.68 -15.20
CA HIS A 81 -9.02 0.56 -16.56
C HIS A 81 -8.33 1.54 -17.49
N ARG A 82 -7.94 1.06 -18.67
CA ARG A 82 -7.31 1.87 -19.71
C ARG A 82 -8.26 2.06 -20.88
N PHE A 83 -8.59 3.31 -21.13
CA PHE A 83 -9.26 3.76 -22.35
C PHE A 83 -8.21 4.09 -23.43
N PRO A 84 -8.59 4.29 -24.68
CA PRO A 84 -7.64 4.66 -25.74
C PRO A 84 -6.81 5.91 -25.45
N LEU A 85 -7.40 6.92 -24.83
CA LEU A 85 -6.77 8.21 -24.53
C LEU A 85 -6.82 8.56 -23.04
N SER A 86 -7.22 7.66 -22.18
CA SER A 86 -7.26 7.93 -20.74
C SER A 86 -7.09 6.66 -19.92
N SER A 87 -6.74 6.82 -18.67
CA SER A 87 -6.71 5.71 -17.70
C SER A 87 -7.25 6.16 -16.36
N ILE A 88 -7.87 5.23 -15.66
CA ILE A 88 -8.32 5.40 -14.29
C ILE A 88 -7.72 4.30 -13.43
N ARG A 89 -7.20 4.67 -12.25
CA ARG A 89 -6.68 3.72 -11.27
C ARG A 89 -7.18 4.12 -9.89
N TYR A 90 -7.75 3.16 -9.19
CA TYR A 90 -8.13 3.28 -7.79
C TYR A 90 -7.37 2.27 -6.96
N THR A 91 -6.86 2.72 -5.81
CA THR A 91 -6.20 1.86 -4.82
C THR A 91 -6.75 2.16 -3.43
N ASP A 92 -6.97 1.11 -2.63
CA ASP A 92 -7.32 1.21 -1.21
C ASP A 92 -6.50 0.16 -0.43
N ILE A 93 -5.58 0.63 0.37
CA ILE A 93 -4.67 -0.21 1.13
C ILE A 93 -4.79 0.14 2.61
N ARG A 94 -5.01 -0.90 3.43
CA ARG A 94 -4.96 -0.80 4.88
C ARG A 94 -3.97 -1.80 5.44
N ASP A 95 -2.87 -1.31 6.00
CA ASP A 95 -1.82 -2.14 6.58
C ASP A 95 -1.12 -1.38 7.72
N ILE A 96 -0.22 -2.07 8.41
CA ILE A 96 0.62 -1.46 9.44
C ILE A 96 1.79 -0.71 8.80
N SER A 97 2.06 0.47 9.31
CA SER A 97 3.24 1.26 8.96
C SER A 97 4.19 1.28 10.15
N LEU A 98 5.35 0.65 10.00
CA LEU A 98 6.40 0.56 11.02
C LEU A 98 7.42 1.70 10.89
N PHE A 99 7.70 2.09 9.65
CA PHE A 99 8.64 3.17 9.33
C PHE A 99 8.11 3.97 8.14
N PRO A 100 8.37 5.29 8.11
CA PRO A 100 7.98 6.15 6.98
C PRO A 100 8.58 5.71 5.64
N ASN A 101 9.67 4.92 5.67
CA ASN A 101 10.45 4.53 4.48
C ASN A 101 10.32 3.05 4.09
N GLN A 102 9.60 2.23 4.87
CA GLN A 102 9.27 0.87 4.44
C GLN A 102 7.87 0.84 3.86
N SER A 103 7.78 1.14 2.56
CA SER A 103 6.65 0.68 1.78
C SER A 103 6.64 -0.83 1.85
N SER A 104 5.57 -1.39 2.42
CA SER A 104 5.26 -2.78 2.17
C SER A 104 5.34 -2.99 0.67
N THR A 105 6.12 -3.97 0.24
CA THR A 105 6.40 -4.35 -1.16
C THR A 105 5.14 -4.83 -1.90
N VAL A 106 3.96 -4.47 -1.45
CA VAL A 106 2.69 -4.77 -2.09
C VAL A 106 2.06 -3.44 -2.49
N GLY A 107 2.55 -2.94 -3.61
CA GLY A 107 1.64 -2.40 -4.58
C GLY A 107 1.42 -0.93 -4.73
N LEU A 108 2.21 0.01 -4.30
CA LEU A 108 2.07 1.33 -4.91
C LEU A 108 3.31 1.82 -5.64
N GLY A 109 4.41 1.12 -5.62
CA GLY A 109 5.63 1.57 -6.27
C GLY A 109 5.99 3.03 -5.88
N THR A 110 7.11 3.48 -6.32
CA THR A 110 7.49 4.90 -6.21
C THR A 110 6.57 5.76 -7.09
N VAL A 111 6.55 7.06 -6.89
CA VAL A 111 5.90 7.99 -7.82
C VAL A 111 6.41 7.74 -9.25
N TYR A 112 7.67 7.39 -9.40
CA TYR A 112 8.25 6.97 -10.66
C TYR A 112 7.53 5.76 -11.25
N ASP A 113 7.31 4.68 -10.49
CA ASP A 113 6.66 3.47 -10.99
C ASP A 113 5.23 3.73 -11.45
N GLN A 114 4.49 4.59 -10.73
CA GLN A 114 3.14 4.96 -11.13
C GLN A 114 3.10 5.70 -12.47
N TYR A 115 3.99 6.67 -12.65
CA TYR A 115 4.09 7.38 -13.93
C TYR A 115 4.63 6.46 -15.02
N PHE A 116 5.62 5.63 -14.72
CA PHE A 116 6.21 4.71 -15.68
C PHE A 116 5.16 3.74 -16.25
N ASP A 117 4.30 3.18 -15.39
CA ASP A 117 3.21 2.30 -15.83
C ASP A 117 2.12 3.05 -16.60
N GLN A 118 1.80 4.28 -16.19
CA GLN A 118 0.80 5.11 -16.88
C GLN A 118 1.20 5.45 -18.31
N PHE A 119 2.49 5.71 -18.54
CA PHE A 119 2.99 6.04 -19.85
C PHE A 119 3.30 4.81 -20.75
N ALA A 120 3.04 3.59 -20.26
CA ALA A 120 3.34 2.35 -20.99
C ALA A 120 2.70 2.27 -22.39
N THR A 121 1.50 2.85 -22.54
CA THR A 121 0.79 2.84 -23.82
C THR A 121 1.23 3.97 -24.74
N LEU A 122 1.64 5.11 -24.19
CA LEU A 122 2.03 6.30 -24.96
C LEU A 122 3.47 6.20 -25.45
N ILE A 123 4.36 5.64 -24.61
CA ILE A 123 5.78 5.47 -24.88
C ILE A 123 6.12 4.00 -24.67
N PRO A 124 5.95 3.14 -25.69
CA PRO A 124 6.24 1.70 -25.57
C PRO A 124 7.69 1.40 -25.28
N ASP A 125 8.61 2.23 -25.79
CA ASP A 125 10.05 2.09 -25.56
C ASP A 125 10.39 2.36 -24.09
N LEU A 126 11.02 1.39 -23.44
CA LEU A 126 11.34 1.44 -22.00
C LEU A 126 12.34 2.54 -21.66
N ALA A 127 13.34 2.76 -22.52
CA ALA A 127 14.38 3.75 -22.26
C ALA A 127 13.87 5.17 -22.47
N ALA A 128 13.09 5.41 -23.54
CA ALA A 128 12.45 6.68 -23.79
C ALA A 128 11.42 7.02 -22.68
N ARG A 129 10.68 6.02 -22.22
CA ARG A 129 9.73 6.17 -21.10
C ARG A 129 10.45 6.54 -19.80
N ALA A 130 11.54 5.85 -19.48
CA ALA A 130 12.35 6.17 -18.30
C ALA A 130 12.90 7.59 -18.34
N ALA A 131 13.43 8.02 -19.48
CA ALA A 131 13.93 9.37 -19.67
C ALA A 131 12.82 10.42 -19.52
N TYR A 132 11.65 10.16 -20.11
CA TYR A 132 10.49 11.04 -20.03
C TYR A 132 9.98 11.19 -18.61
N VAL A 133 9.78 10.08 -17.88
CA VAL A 133 9.30 10.09 -16.49
C VAL A 133 10.30 10.82 -15.57
N ASN A 134 11.60 10.55 -15.73
CA ASN A 134 12.62 11.24 -14.96
C ASN A 134 12.62 12.75 -15.24
N SER A 135 12.45 13.18 -16.48
CA SER A 135 12.38 14.60 -16.83
C SER A 135 11.16 15.28 -16.21
N LEU A 136 10.02 14.61 -16.21
CA LEU A 136 8.76 15.11 -15.63
C LEU A 136 8.86 15.22 -14.11
N LEU A 137 9.43 14.24 -13.43
CA LEU A 137 9.64 14.27 -11.99
C LEU A 137 10.65 15.36 -11.57
N ASN A 138 11.73 15.52 -12.34
CA ASN A 138 12.73 16.58 -12.10
C ASN A 138 12.12 17.97 -12.30
N GLN A 139 11.27 18.19 -13.31
CA GLN A 139 10.56 19.44 -13.51
C GLN A 139 9.58 19.76 -12.39
N ALA A 140 8.96 18.72 -11.83
CA ALA A 140 8.06 18.84 -10.68
C ALA A 140 8.81 18.94 -9.33
N GLY A 141 10.13 18.86 -9.31
CA GLY A 141 10.92 18.85 -8.07
C GLY A 141 10.70 17.62 -7.20
N ILE A 142 10.21 16.52 -7.79
CA ILE A 142 9.90 15.28 -7.10
C ILE A 142 11.05 14.30 -7.28
N ALA A 143 11.65 13.82 -6.19
CA ALA A 143 12.68 12.80 -6.29
C ALA A 143 12.08 11.50 -6.87
N PRO A 144 12.77 10.79 -7.81
CA PRO A 144 12.24 9.56 -8.44
C PRO A 144 11.88 8.46 -7.44
N ASN A 145 12.56 8.41 -6.32
CA ASN A 145 12.31 7.50 -5.19
C ASN A 145 11.37 8.10 -4.13
N ALA A 146 10.81 9.30 -4.37
CA ALA A 146 9.85 9.89 -3.45
C ALA A 146 8.65 8.96 -3.34
N GLN A 147 8.49 8.42 -2.16
CA GLN A 147 7.24 7.81 -1.77
C GLN A 147 6.22 8.92 -1.59
N ALA A 148 5.03 8.72 -2.07
CA ALA A 148 3.98 9.74 -2.07
C ALA A 148 3.50 10.16 -0.68
N VAL A 149 4.28 9.98 0.39
CA VAL A 149 4.04 10.55 1.72
C VAL A 149 5.36 10.73 2.47
N SER A 150 5.72 11.98 2.72
CA SER A 150 6.64 12.33 3.80
C SER A 150 5.79 12.72 5.02
N ASP A 151 5.77 11.89 6.05
CA ASP A 151 5.28 12.31 7.36
C ASP A 151 6.36 12.04 8.40
N TYR A 152 7.06 13.09 8.74
CA TYR A 152 8.01 13.12 9.84
C TYR A 152 7.24 13.05 11.15
N ALA A 153 7.60 12.12 12.00
CA ALA A 153 7.29 12.05 13.41
C ALA A 153 6.25 10.98 13.80
N ALA A 154 6.73 9.80 14.01
CA ALA A 154 6.52 8.98 15.20
C ALA A 154 7.08 7.59 14.93
N GLN A 155 8.12 7.20 15.63
CA GLN A 155 8.69 5.85 15.67
C GLN A 155 7.73 4.82 16.31
N ARG A 156 6.41 5.05 16.19
CA ARG A 156 5.41 4.15 16.76
C ARG A 156 4.65 3.44 15.65
N PRO A 157 4.47 2.12 15.76
CA PRO A 157 3.65 1.36 14.83
C PRO A 157 2.23 1.93 14.79
N ARG A 158 1.69 2.12 13.59
CA ARG A 158 0.32 2.60 13.38
C ARG A 158 -0.32 1.87 12.22
N VAL A 159 -1.62 1.68 12.28
CA VAL A 159 -2.40 1.21 11.15
C VAL A 159 -2.65 2.39 10.22
N GLN A 160 -2.29 2.24 8.97
CA GLN A 160 -2.52 3.22 7.93
C GLN A 160 -3.52 2.69 6.91
N ARG A 161 -4.51 3.49 6.56
CA ARG A 161 -5.34 3.27 5.38
C ARG A 161 -5.07 4.37 4.38
N ARG A 162 -4.75 3.98 3.17
CA ARG A 162 -4.46 4.88 2.06
C ARG A 162 -5.36 4.57 0.89
N GLN A 163 -6.12 5.56 0.46
CA GLN A 163 -6.96 5.52 -0.71
C GLN A 163 -6.41 6.52 -1.72
N ALA A 164 -6.29 6.11 -2.97
CA ALA A 164 -5.88 7.00 -4.05
C ALA A 164 -6.67 6.70 -5.32
N LEU A 165 -7.14 7.76 -5.96
CA LEU A 165 -7.76 7.73 -7.27
C LEU A 165 -6.92 8.59 -8.21
N THR A 166 -6.45 7.98 -9.29
CA THR A 166 -5.69 8.66 -10.33
C THR A 166 -6.45 8.55 -11.64
N TYR A 167 -6.63 9.68 -12.30
CA TYR A 167 -7.17 9.76 -13.65
C TYR A 167 -6.19 10.49 -14.55
N VAL A 168 -5.87 9.91 -15.69
CA VAL A 168 -4.96 10.50 -16.68
C VAL A 168 -5.67 10.59 -18.02
N LEU A 169 -5.62 11.75 -18.63
CA LEU A 169 -6.11 12.01 -19.98
C LEU A 169 -4.96 12.43 -20.88
N PHE A 170 -4.86 11.82 -22.04
CA PHE A 170 -3.84 12.11 -23.05
C PHE A 170 -4.47 12.83 -24.24
N GLY A 171 -4.09 14.05 -24.47
CA GLY A 171 -4.39 14.78 -25.68
C GLY A 171 -3.20 14.79 -26.64
N ALA A 172 -3.40 15.28 -27.87
CA ALA A 172 -2.38 15.30 -28.90
C ALA A 172 -1.10 16.09 -28.53
N ARG A 173 -1.22 17.11 -27.67
CA ARG A 173 -0.11 17.97 -27.22
C ARG A 173 -0.10 18.21 -25.70
N ASN A 174 -1.11 17.72 -24.99
CA ASN A 174 -1.29 17.97 -23.56
C ASN A 174 -1.66 16.68 -22.85
N SER A 175 -1.25 16.53 -21.59
CA SER A 175 -1.76 15.51 -20.69
C SER A 175 -2.35 16.17 -19.45
N LEU A 176 -3.46 15.64 -18.96
CA LEU A 176 -4.08 16.04 -17.69
C LEU A 176 -4.01 14.86 -16.74
N THR A 177 -3.43 15.07 -15.58
CA THR A 177 -3.43 14.08 -14.48
C THR A 177 -4.15 14.66 -13.29
N LEU A 178 -5.18 13.96 -12.82
CA LEU A 178 -5.91 14.28 -11.60
C LEU A 178 -5.64 13.18 -10.58
N VAL A 179 -5.23 13.59 -9.39
CA VAL A 179 -4.97 12.68 -8.26
C VAL A 179 -5.77 13.13 -7.06
N ALA A 180 -6.59 12.24 -6.52
CA ALA A 180 -7.24 12.41 -5.23
C ALA A 180 -6.72 11.34 -4.27
N ALA A 181 -6.24 11.74 -3.10
CA ALA A 181 -5.71 10.82 -2.10
C ALA A 181 -6.28 11.14 -0.71
N ARG A 182 -6.54 10.08 0.06
CA ARG A 182 -6.96 10.14 1.46
C ARG A 182 -6.09 9.20 2.28
N ASN A 183 -5.53 9.71 3.37
CA ASN A 183 -4.74 8.92 4.31
C ASN A 183 -5.42 8.99 5.68
N GLU A 184 -5.60 7.83 6.29
CA GLU A 184 -6.12 7.68 7.65
C GLU A 184 -5.08 6.92 8.49
N TYR A 185 -4.86 7.38 9.71
CA TYR A 185 -3.91 6.78 10.63
C TYR A 185 -4.62 6.42 11.94
N GLN A 186 -4.43 5.20 12.40
CA GLN A 186 -4.94 4.72 13.66
C GLN A 186 -3.77 4.26 14.53
N ALA A 187 -3.58 4.87 15.70
CA ALA A 187 -2.58 4.42 16.65
C ALA A 187 -2.93 3.01 17.14
N LEU A 188 -1.90 2.15 17.27
CA LEU A 188 -2.05 0.87 17.94
C LEU A 188 -2.15 1.11 19.45
N THR A 189 -3.21 0.63 20.06
CA THR A 189 -3.39 0.71 21.51
C THR A 189 -2.46 -0.31 22.16
N VAL A 190 -1.56 0.15 22.99
CA VAL A 190 -0.70 -0.71 23.81
C VAL A 190 -1.52 -1.17 25.00
N PHE A 191 -1.76 -2.47 25.13
CA PHE A 191 -2.39 -3.05 26.31
C PHE A 191 -1.45 -2.84 27.51
N GLY A 192 -1.87 -2.03 28.49
CA GLY A 192 -1.11 -1.78 29.73
C GLY A 192 -0.96 -0.31 30.16
N GLN A 193 -1.28 0.66 29.31
CA GLN A 193 -1.21 2.08 29.71
C GLN A 193 -2.50 2.69 30.25
N ASN A 194 -3.62 1.98 30.19
CA ASN A 194 -4.92 2.52 30.70
C ASN A 194 -5.20 2.21 32.17
N ALA A 195 -4.28 1.59 32.91
CA ALA A 195 -4.48 1.31 34.34
C ALA A 195 -3.92 2.40 35.27
N ALA A 196 -3.21 3.40 34.77
CA ALA A 196 -2.50 4.37 35.59
C ALA A 196 -3.15 5.78 35.63
N ILE A 197 -4.29 6.01 34.96
CA ILE A 197 -4.94 7.34 34.97
C ILE A 197 -6.29 7.33 35.70
N ALA A 198 -6.71 6.20 36.27
CA ALA A 198 -7.98 6.11 37.03
C ALA A 198 -7.78 6.05 38.55
N GLY A 199 -6.78 6.71 39.10
CA GLY A 199 -6.51 6.60 40.53
C GLY A 199 -5.80 7.80 41.15
N GLU A 200 -6.25 9.03 40.88
CA GLU A 200 -5.95 10.18 41.74
C GLU A 200 -7.09 11.20 41.64
N ASP A 201 -8.15 10.91 42.33
CA ASP A 201 -9.09 11.90 42.87
C ASP A 201 -9.43 11.51 44.32
N TYR A 202 -8.63 12.09 45.24
CA TYR A 202 -9.05 12.43 46.62
C TYR A 202 -8.26 13.66 47.06
#